data_fdf5ac22a3278e5da5e25e2348abb535
#
_entry.id   fdf5ac22a3278e5da5e25e2348abb535
#
_cell.length_a   1.000
_cell.length_b   1.000
_cell.length_c   1.000
_cell.angle_alpha   90.00
_cell.angle_beta   90.00
_cell.angle_gamma   90.00
#
_symmetry.space_group_name_H-M   'P 1'
#
loop_
_entity.id
_entity.type
_entity.pdbx_description
1 polymer ?
#
loop_
_entity_poly.entity_id
_entity_poly.type
_entity_poly.pdbx_seq_one_letter_code
_entity_poly.pdbx_strand_id
1 'polypeptide(L)'
;LDQEAINHFISTDINVHLKSFYKDHGFSFNSENKLSEFVDQKVITVTNRIYDLVRTRLNYEFQQNFVYAMSLHISSFLKKIHLGEERHTNDNIRQMVADYPKEFEVAKEIRTFIGDSFKVSIPESETYYLAVLLVSLRTAHSSGKIGVVVAAHGNSTASSMVQVVQQLLEVDQVAAVDMPLDMPPTVALKKIEESVQAVNDGSGVILLVDMGSLATFNNEIQRETG
;
A
#
# COMPACT_ATOMS: atom_id res chain seq x y z
N LEU A 1 -17.18 -2.69 2.38
CA LEU A 1 -15.99 -2.53 3.22
C LEU A 1 -14.94 -1.81 2.42
N ASP A 2 -14.49 -0.69 2.95
CA ASP A 2 -13.59 0.28 2.35
C ASP A 2 -12.21 -0.35 2.11
N GLN A 3 -11.51 0.11 1.07
CA GLN A 3 -10.12 -0.27 0.76
C GLN A 3 -9.19 -0.07 1.97
N GLU A 4 -9.50 0.92 2.82
CA GLU A 4 -8.81 1.15 4.09
C GLU A 4 -9.01 0.00 5.10
N ALA A 5 -10.20 -0.57 5.21
CA ALA A 5 -10.46 -1.71 6.10
C ALA A 5 -9.71 -2.97 5.63
N ILE A 6 -9.62 -3.17 4.31
CA ILE A 6 -8.83 -4.24 3.69
C ILE A 6 -7.35 -4.04 3.99
N ASN A 7 -6.84 -2.84 3.73
CA ASN A 7 -5.43 -2.49 3.98
C ASN A 7 -5.08 -2.56 5.48
N HIS A 8 -6.00 -2.17 6.36
CA HIS A 8 -5.81 -2.26 7.80
C HIS A 8 -5.80 -3.71 8.30
N PHE A 9 -6.72 -4.55 7.80
CA PHE A 9 -6.78 -5.98 8.17
C PHE A 9 -5.53 -6.72 7.69
N ILE A 10 -5.12 -6.52 6.44
CA ILE A 10 -3.92 -7.10 5.84
C ILE A 10 -2.67 -6.56 6.54
N SER A 11 -2.60 -5.25 6.75
CA SER A 11 -1.52 -4.61 7.50
C SER A 11 -1.41 -5.16 8.92
N THR A 12 -2.52 -5.51 9.57
CA THR A 12 -2.51 -6.05 10.93
C THR A 12 -2.09 -7.52 10.93
N ASP A 13 -2.62 -8.36 10.06
CA ASP A 13 -2.30 -9.81 10.03
C ASP A 13 -0.91 -10.09 9.43
N ILE A 14 -0.53 -9.37 8.37
CA ILE A 14 0.83 -9.40 7.82
C ILE A 14 1.83 -8.72 8.75
N ASN A 15 1.48 -7.57 9.39
CA ASN A 15 2.35 -6.92 10.34
C ASN A 15 2.51 -7.68 11.65
N VAL A 16 1.53 -8.44 12.11
CA VAL A 16 1.71 -9.33 13.28
C VAL A 16 2.70 -10.44 12.94
N HIS A 17 2.60 -11.04 11.76
CA HIS A 17 3.56 -12.05 11.30
C HIS A 17 4.94 -11.44 10.98
N LEU A 18 4.98 -10.28 10.32
CA LEU A 18 6.22 -9.55 10.05
C LEU A 18 6.84 -8.98 11.34
N LYS A 19 6.06 -8.43 12.27
CA LYS A 19 6.59 -7.92 13.56
C LYS A 19 7.14 -9.04 14.43
N SER A 20 6.52 -10.21 14.47
CA SER A 20 7.08 -11.38 15.14
C SER A 20 8.41 -11.77 14.51
N PHE A 21 8.44 -11.80 13.17
CA PHE A 21 9.64 -12.13 12.40
C PHE A 21 10.75 -11.06 12.55
N TYR A 22 10.39 -9.76 12.56
CA TYR A 22 11.33 -8.65 12.78
C TYR A 22 11.88 -8.59 14.21
N LYS A 23 11.05 -8.92 15.20
CA LYS A 23 11.45 -8.94 16.61
C LYS A 23 12.52 -10.00 16.87
N ASP A 24 12.45 -11.12 16.18
CA ASP A 24 13.36 -12.24 16.35
C ASP A 24 14.66 -12.12 15.51
N HIS A 25 14.70 -11.26 14.46
CA HIS A 25 15.79 -11.23 13.47
C HIS A 25 16.43 -9.87 13.15
N GLY A 26 15.94 -8.77 13.71
CA GLY A 26 16.60 -7.44 13.71
C GLY A 26 16.85 -6.79 12.33
N PHE A 27 15.82 -6.55 11.49
CA PHE A 27 15.98 -6.15 10.09
C PHE A 27 15.80 -4.69 9.73
N SER A 28 16.69 -4.20 8.83
CA SER A 28 16.48 -3.03 7.97
C SER A 28 16.17 -3.45 6.53
N PHE A 29 15.22 -2.75 5.90
CA PHE A 29 14.69 -3.00 4.56
C PHE A 29 15.71 -2.72 3.44
N ASN A 30 16.67 -3.56 3.18
CA ASN A 30 17.46 -3.49 1.95
C ASN A 30 17.88 -4.87 1.46
N SER A 31 17.33 -5.21 0.32
CA SER A 31 17.79 -6.16 -0.70
C SER A 31 17.12 -7.53 -0.78
N GLU A 32 16.74 -7.86 -2.01
CA GLU A 32 16.29 -9.17 -2.49
C GLU A 32 17.25 -10.33 -2.11
N ASN A 33 18.50 -10.01 -1.79
CA ASN A 33 19.52 -11.00 -1.42
C ASN A 33 19.30 -11.66 -0.05
N LYS A 34 18.41 -11.13 0.80
CA LYS A 34 18.15 -11.67 2.14
C LYS A 34 16.96 -12.61 2.21
N LEU A 35 16.07 -12.62 1.22
CA LEU A 35 14.90 -13.50 1.23
C LEU A 35 15.32 -14.98 1.22
N SER A 36 16.39 -15.34 0.50
CA SER A 36 16.92 -16.71 0.41
C SER A 36 17.54 -17.22 1.74
N GLU A 37 17.81 -16.34 2.69
CA GLU A 37 18.27 -16.75 4.03
C GLU A 37 17.11 -17.27 4.90
N PHE A 38 15.86 -16.88 4.59
CA PHE A 38 14.69 -17.13 5.42
C PHE A 38 13.63 -18.00 4.74
N VAL A 39 13.63 -18.02 3.41
CA VAL A 39 12.67 -18.76 2.59
C VAL A 39 13.41 -19.73 1.69
N ASP A 40 12.92 -20.95 1.63
CA ASP A 40 13.46 -21.98 0.75
C ASP A 40 13.50 -21.49 -0.70
N GLN A 41 14.63 -21.74 -1.39
CA GLN A 41 14.84 -21.32 -2.78
C GLN A 41 13.76 -21.85 -3.74
N LYS A 42 13.20 -23.02 -3.45
CA LYS A 42 12.09 -23.60 -4.23
C LYS A 42 10.82 -22.75 -4.10
N VAL A 43 10.54 -22.22 -2.89
CA VAL A 43 9.40 -21.31 -2.67
C VAL A 43 9.58 -20.03 -3.49
N ILE A 44 10.77 -19.44 -3.47
CA ILE A 44 11.08 -18.23 -4.25
C ILE A 44 10.89 -18.49 -5.76
N THR A 45 11.39 -19.61 -6.24
CA THR A 45 11.26 -20.02 -7.66
C THR A 45 9.78 -20.19 -8.06
N VAL A 46 8.99 -20.86 -7.22
CA VAL A 46 7.54 -21.03 -7.44
C VAL A 46 6.83 -19.68 -7.40
N THR A 47 7.20 -18.80 -6.48
CA THR A 47 6.59 -17.47 -6.36
C THR A 47 6.88 -16.58 -7.57
N ASN A 48 8.08 -16.65 -8.15
CA ASN A 48 8.36 -15.92 -9.40
C ASN A 48 7.47 -16.38 -10.55
N ARG A 49 7.21 -17.69 -10.68
CA ARG A 49 6.25 -18.21 -11.66
C ARG A 49 4.81 -17.78 -11.39
N ILE A 50 4.43 -17.69 -10.10
CA ILE A 50 3.13 -17.14 -9.70
C ILE A 50 3.04 -15.67 -10.11
N TYR A 51 4.10 -14.88 -9.93
CA TYR A 51 4.12 -13.49 -10.38
C TYR A 51 3.86 -13.33 -11.86
N ASP A 52 4.51 -14.16 -12.72
CA ASP A 52 4.28 -14.15 -14.16
C ASP A 52 2.84 -14.55 -14.51
N LEU A 53 2.30 -15.56 -13.82
CA LEU A 53 0.92 -16.02 -14.00
C LEU A 53 -0.08 -14.90 -13.66
N VAL A 54 0.05 -14.26 -12.49
CA VAL A 54 -0.91 -13.25 -12.06
C VAL A 54 -0.87 -11.99 -12.93
N ARG A 55 0.31 -11.56 -13.38
CA ARG A 55 0.43 -10.45 -14.33
C ARG A 55 -0.32 -10.73 -15.64
N THR A 56 -0.22 -11.95 -16.13
CA THR A 56 -0.90 -12.36 -17.37
C THR A 56 -2.42 -12.45 -17.19
N ARG A 57 -2.89 -12.96 -16.04
CA ARG A 57 -4.32 -13.21 -15.79
C ARG A 57 -5.08 -11.95 -15.39
N LEU A 58 -4.48 -11.10 -14.55
CA LEU A 58 -5.15 -9.96 -13.95
C LEU A 58 -4.91 -8.64 -14.70
N ASN A 59 -3.87 -8.59 -15.54
CA ASN A 59 -3.55 -7.43 -16.39
C ASN A 59 -3.47 -6.11 -15.62
N TYR A 60 -2.87 -6.13 -14.42
CA TYR A 60 -2.51 -4.94 -13.65
C TYR A 60 -1.15 -5.13 -12.96
N GLU A 61 -0.56 -4.02 -12.53
CA GLU A 61 0.76 -4.03 -11.91
C GLU A 61 0.68 -4.39 -10.43
N PHE A 62 1.73 -5.04 -9.95
CA PHE A 62 1.89 -5.39 -8.55
C PHE A 62 3.04 -4.60 -7.91
N GLN A 63 2.97 -4.42 -6.61
CA GLN A 63 4.01 -3.76 -5.83
C GLN A 63 5.35 -4.51 -5.95
N GLN A 64 6.46 -3.77 -5.84
CA GLN A 64 7.82 -4.34 -5.94
C GLN A 64 8.10 -5.46 -4.92
N ASN A 65 7.40 -5.42 -3.77
CA ASN A 65 7.53 -6.44 -2.72
C ASN A 65 6.65 -7.68 -2.92
N PHE A 66 5.99 -7.84 -4.09
CA PHE A 66 5.09 -8.97 -4.37
C PHE A 66 5.75 -10.32 -4.08
N VAL A 67 6.92 -10.57 -4.69
CA VAL A 67 7.63 -11.85 -4.55
C VAL A 67 8.01 -12.09 -3.08
N TYR A 68 8.42 -11.05 -2.38
CA TYR A 68 8.77 -11.13 -0.96
C TYR A 68 7.57 -11.53 -0.10
N ALA A 69 6.46 -10.77 -0.18
CA ALA A 69 5.27 -11.00 0.62
C ALA A 69 4.60 -12.36 0.31
N MET A 70 4.49 -12.70 -0.97
CA MET A 70 3.91 -13.98 -1.41
C MET A 70 4.78 -15.16 -0.98
N SER A 71 6.11 -15.08 -1.09
CA SER A 71 7.02 -16.13 -0.65
C SER A 71 6.93 -16.38 0.85
N LEU A 72 6.85 -15.33 1.66
CA LEU A 72 6.68 -15.45 3.11
C LEU A 72 5.34 -16.12 3.45
N HIS A 73 4.25 -15.72 2.79
CA HIS A 73 2.94 -16.32 3.00
C HIS A 73 2.94 -17.81 2.63
N ILE A 74 3.47 -18.17 1.47
CA ILE A 74 3.57 -19.57 1.01
C ILE A 74 4.43 -20.38 1.99
N SER A 75 5.59 -19.89 2.38
CA SER A 75 6.46 -20.55 3.36
C SER A 75 5.75 -20.80 4.68
N SER A 76 4.99 -19.81 5.17
CA SER A 76 4.25 -19.89 6.42
C SER A 76 3.16 -20.96 6.38
N PHE A 77 2.29 -20.97 5.36
CA PHE A 77 1.23 -21.96 5.32
C PHE A 77 1.73 -23.38 4.99
N LEU A 78 2.78 -23.53 4.17
CA LEU A 78 3.40 -24.85 3.95
C LEU A 78 3.94 -25.43 5.26
N LYS A 79 4.56 -24.63 6.13
CA LYS A 79 4.99 -25.07 7.48
C LYS A 79 3.80 -25.54 8.29
N LYS A 80 2.68 -24.80 8.30
CA LYS A 80 1.46 -25.17 9.03
C LYS A 80 0.87 -26.48 8.52
N ILE A 81 0.79 -26.67 7.20
CA ILE A 81 0.33 -27.92 6.61
C ILE A 81 1.20 -29.11 7.06
N HIS A 82 2.52 -28.94 7.08
CA HIS A 82 3.44 -30.00 7.56
C HIS A 82 3.26 -30.32 9.06
N LEU A 83 2.81 -29.34 9.85
CA LEU A 83 2.49 -29.52 11.27
C LEU A 83 1.07 -30.09 11.50
N GLY A 84 0.27 -30.25 10.44
CA GLY A 84 -1.12 -30.71 10.53
C GLY A 84 -2.07 -29.62 11.06
N GLU A 85 -1.67 -28.35 11.01
CA GLU A 85 -2.49 -27.22 11.42
C GLU A 85 -3.33 -26.72 10.23
N GLU A 86 -4.66 -26.68 10.42
CA GLU A 86 -5.57 -26.10 9.43
C GLU A 86 -5.96 -24.68 9.84
N ARG A 87 -5.93 -23.75 8.88
CA ARG A 87 -6.43 -22.40 9.05
C ARG A 87 -7.89 -22.33 8.63
N HIS A 88 -8.75 -21.88 9.52
CA HIS A 88 -10.15 -21.64 9.20
C HIS A 88 -10.34 -20.25 8.61
N THR A 89 -11.15 -20.16 7.54
CA THR A 89 -11.54 -18.87 6.96
C THR A 89 -12.68 -18.30 7.79
N ASN A 90 -12.56 -17.03 8.21
CA ASN A 90 -13.69 -16.34 8.85
C ASN A 90 -14.65 -15.76 7.78
N ASP A 91 -15.88 -15.47 8.20
CA ASP A 91 -16.94 -14.99 7.30
C ASP A 91 -16.61 -13.60 6.70
N ASN A 92 -15.86 -12.76 7.42
CA ASN A 92 -15.45 -11.44 6.93
C ASN A 92 -14.53 -11.56 5.71
N ILE A 93 -13.60 -12.53 5.70
CA ILE A 93 -12.71 -12.78 4.56
C ILE A 93 -13.51 -13.28 3.37
N ARG A 94 -14.48 -14.17 3.59
CA ARG A 94 -15.36 -14.66 2.51
C ARG A 94 -16.17 -13.55 1.87
N GLN A 95 -16.76 -12.66 2.68
CA GLN A 95 -17.50 -11.49 2.19
C GLN A 95 -16.58 -10.54 1.41
N MET A 96 -15.39 -10.26 1.92
CA MET A 96 -14.41 -9.40 1.26
C MET A 96 -14.03 -9.93 -0.12
N VAL A 97 -13.75 -11.23 -0.21
CA VAL A 97 -13.33 -11.87 -1.47
C VAL A 97 -14.47 -11.92 -2.49
N ALA A 98 -15.73 -11.89 -2.06
CA ALA A 98 -16.88 -11.86 -2.97
C ALA A 98 -16.88 -10.65 -3.92
N ASP A 99 -16.27 -9.54 -3.51
CA ASP A 99 -16.14 -8.33 -4.34
C ASP A 99 -14.99 -8.46 -5.38
N TYR A 100 -14.17 -9.51 -5.30
CA TYR A 100 -12.99 -9.74 -6.13
C TYR A 100 -13.00 -11.12 -6.84
N PRO A 101 -14.01 -11.41 -7.66
CA PRO A 101 -14.19 -12.73 -8.27
C PRO A 101 -13.03 -13.13 -9.20
N LYS A 102 -12.39 -12.18 -9.89
CA LYS A 102 -11.26 -12.46 -10.77
C LYS A 102 -10.02 -12.91 -9.98
N GLU A 103 -9.70 -12.20 -8.91
CA GLU A 103 -8.60 -12.52 -8.01
C GLU A 103 -8.83 -13.87 -7.31
N PHE A 104 -10.08 -14.19 -6.98
CA PHE A 104 -10.42 -15.47 -6.39
C PHE A 104 -10.21 -16.66 -7.36
N GLU A 105 -10.60 -16.51 -8.63
CA GLU A 105 -10.33 -17.53 -9.64
C GLU A 105 -8.82 -17.74 -9.85
N VAL A 106 -8.05 -16.64 -9.93
CA VAL A 106 -6.60 -16.72 -10.03
C VAL A 106 -5.97 -17.35 -8.78
N ALA A 107 -6.51 -17.07 -7.60
CA ALA A 107 -6.06 -17.68 -6.35
C ALA A 107 -6.28 -19.22 -6.33
N LYS A 108 -7.36 -19.72 -6.96
CA LYS A 108 -7.57 -21.17 -7.14
C LYS A 108 -6.48 -21.79 -8.04
N GLU A 109 -6.13 -21.11 -9.15
CA GLU A 109 -5.04 -21.56 -10.03
C GLU A 109 -3.71 -21.61 -9.25
N ILE A 110 -3.42 -20.56 -8.47
CA ILE A 110 -2.22 -20.48 -7.63
C ILE A 110 -2.19 -21.61 -6.61
N ARG A 111 -3.30 -21.88 -5.91
CA ARG A 111 -3.40 -22.97 -4.94
C ARG A 111 -3.07 -24.32 -5.57
N THR A 112 -3.66 -24.60 -6.73
CA THR A 112 -3.39 -25.83 -7.47
C THR A 112 -1.92 -25.92 -7.88
N PHE A 113 -1.36 -24.84 -8.42
CA PHE A 113 0.04 -24.78 -8.84
C PHE A 113 1.02 -25.00 -7.68
N ILE A 114 0.73 -24.42 -6.50
CA ILE A 114 1.54 -24.66 -5.29
C ILE A 114 1.42 -26.13 -4.85
N GLY A 115 0.19 -26.67 -4.79
CA GLY A 115 -0.04 -28.07 -4.43
C GLY A 115 0.74 -29.04 -5.31
N ASP A 116 0.72 -28.82 -6.63
CA ASP A 116 1.46 -29.61 -7.60
C ASP A 116 2.98 -29.47 -7.45
N SER A 117 3.45 -28.24 -7.18
CA SER A 117 4.88 -27.94 -7.04
C SER A 117 5.50 -28.58 -5.80
N PHE A 118 4.76 -28.59 -4.69
CA PHE A 118 5.24 -29.11 -3.41
C PHE A 118 4.72 -30.50 -3.07
N LYS A 119 3.83 -31.08 -3.90
CA LYS A 119 3.22 -32.40 -3.69
C LYS A 119 2.45 -32.49 -2.37
N VAL A 120 1.72 -31.41 -2.04
CA VAL A 120 0.89 -31.33 -0.83
C VAL A 120 -0.53 -30.90 -1.18
N SER A 121 -1.49 -31.33 -0.38
CA SER A 121 -2.87 -30.84 -0.48
C SER A 121 -2.97 -29.51 0.22
N ILE A 122 -3.35 -28.45 -0.51
CA ILE A 122 -3.54 -27.11 0.07
C ILE A 122 -5.01 -26.94 0.48
N PRO A 123 -5.31 -26.60 1.74
CA PRO A 123 -6.67 -26.35 2.19
C PRO A 123 -7.38 -25.27 1.36
N GLU A 124 -8.69 -25.41 1.19
CA GLU A 124 -9.49 -24.45 0.44
C GLU A 124 -9.46 -23.06 1.08
N SER A 125 -9.35 -22.99 2.41
CA SER A 125 -9.20 -21.74 3.16
C SER A 125 -8.06 -20.86 2.64
N GLU A 126 -6.95 -21.45 2.20
CA GLU A 126 -5.81 -20.69 1.68
C GLU A 126 -6.12 -19.96 0.37
N THR A 127 -7.14 -20.42 -0.40
CA THR A 127 -7.59 -19.69 -1.59
C THR A 127 -8.07 -18.28 -1.26
N TYR A 128 -8.80 -18.13 -0.16
CA TYR A 128 -9.31 -16.84 0.28
C TYR A 128 -8.17 -15.91 0.72
N TYR A 129 -7.19 -16.42 1.45
CA TYR A 129 -6.02 -15.64 1.87
C TYR A 129 -5.14 -15.25 0.68
N LEU A 130 -4.96 -16.14 -0.30
CA LEU A 130 -4.26 -15.82 -1.54
C LEU A 130 -4.98 -14.75 -2.34
N ALA A 131 -6.31 -14.80 -2.44
CA ALA A 131 -7.10 -13.77 -3.13
C ALA A 131 -6.96 -12.41 -2.44
N VAL A 132 -7.08 -12.37 -1.10
CA VAL A 132 -6.87 -11.14 -0.32
C VAL A 132 -5.45 -10.59 -0.54
N LEU A 133 -4.44 -11.46 -0.55
CA LEU A 133 -3.06 -11.06 -0.77
C LEU A 133 -2.86 -10.47 -2.19
N LEU A 134 -3.48 -11.06 -3.22
CA LEU A 134 -3.45 -10.51 -4.58
C LEU A 134 -4.04 -9.11 -4.65
N VAL A 135 -5.19 -8.89 -4.01
CA VAL A 135 -5.82 -7.56 -3.94
C VAL A 135 -4.93 -6.54 -3.24
N SER A 136 -4.30 -6.94 -2.12
CA SER A 136 -3.45 -6.05 -1.32
C SER A 136 -2.13 -5.69 -1.98
N LEU A 137 -1.57 -6.62 -2.75
CA LEU A 137 -0.30 -6.43 -3.46
C LEU A 137 -0.47 -5.78 -4.82
N ARG A 138 -1.72 -5.59 -5.27
CA ARG A 138 -1.99 -4.79 -6.46
C ARG A 138 -1.46 -3.38 -6.23
N THR A 139 -0.68 -2.88 -7.18
CA THR A 139 -0.43 -1.44 -7.20
C THR A 139 -1.79 -0.79 -7.44
N ALA A 140 -2.31 -0.08 -6.44
CA ALA A 140 -3.46 0.76 -6.69
C ALA A 140 -3.10 1.60 -7.92
N HIS A 141 -4.02 1.78 -8.86
CA HIS A 141 -3.87 2.76 -9.93
C HIS A 141 -4.04 4.19 -9.39
N SER A 142 -3.49 4.44 -8.22
CA SER A 142 -2.96 5.73 -7.87
C SER A 142 -1.47 5.64 -8.24
N SER A 143 -1.16 5.75 -9.52
CA SER A 143 0.16 6.16 -9.98
C SER A 143 0.43 7.59 -9.52
N GLY A 144 -0.27 8.03 -8.51
CA GLY A 144 -0.21 9.31 -7.92
C GLY A 144 0.75 9.34 -6.74
N LYS A 145 1.68 10.27 -6.79
CA LYS A 145 2.46 10.63 -5.61
C LYS A 145 1.57 11.44 -4.68
N ILE A 146 1.72 11.26 -3.37
CA ILE A 146 1.04 12.14 -2.40
C ILE A 146 1.51 13.56 -2.65
N GLY A 147 0.58 14.47 -2.96
CA GLY A 147 0.87 15.88 -3.10
C GLY A 147 1.19 16.53 -1.74
N VAL A 148 2.01 17.55 -1.73
CA VAL A 148 2.29 18.35 -0.53
C VAL A 148 2.06 19.82 -0.83
N VAL A 149 1.25 20.50 -0.01
CA VAL A 149 1.06 21.94 -0.05
C VAL A 149 1.61 22.52 1.24
N VAL A 150 2.52 23.47 1.12
CA VAL A 150 3.04 24.24 2.24
C VAL A 150 2.37 25.61 2.22
N ALA A 151 1.60 25.96 3.25
CA ALA A 151 0.96 27.25 3.39
C ALA A 151 1.52 27.96 4.63
N ALA A 152 2.17 29.10 4.43
CA ALA A 152 2.81 29.82 5.51
C ALA A 152 2.63 31.34 5.39
N HIS A 153 2.56 32.02 6.54
CA HIS A 153 2.51 33.47 6.58
C HIS A 153 3.82 34.09 6.14
N GLY A 154 3.72 35.16 5.36
CA GLY A 154 4.84 35.88 4.78
C GLY A 154 4.79 35.96 3.26
N ASN A 155 5.71 36.71 2.67
CA ASN A 155 5.72 36.96 1.23
C ASN A 155 6.48 35.89 0.44
N SER A 156 7.26 35.03 1.10
CA SER A 156 8.10 34.03 0.44
C SER A 156 8.47 32.85 1.35
N THR A 157 7.84 32.69 2.50
CA THR A 157 8.20 31.66 3.49
C THR A 157 7.94 30.26 2.94
N ALA A 158 6.73 30.02 2.44
CA ALA A 158 6.36 28.74 1.84
C ALA A 158 7.15 28.46 0.55
N SER A 159 7.25 29.45 -0.33
CA SER A 159 8.00 29.34 -1.58
C SER A 159 9.47 28.99 -1.37
N SER A 160 10.12 29.62 -0.38
CA SER A 160 11.52 29.32 -0.07
C SER A 160 11.71 27.88 0.43
N MET A 161 10.79 27.39 1.29
CA MET A 161 10.82 26.00 1.77
C MET A 161 10.63 25.01 0.62
N VAL A 162 9.62 25.22 -0.21
CA VAL A 162 9.30 24.33 -1.34
C VAL A 162 10.44 24.30 -2.35
N GLN A 163 11.06 25.44 -2.66
CA GLN A 163 12.20 25.49 -3.56
C GLN A 163 13.37 24.63 -3.07
N VAL A 164 13.69 24.68 -1.78
CA VAL A 164 14.75 23.83 -1.19
C VAL A 164 14.38 22.35 -1.29
N VAL A 165 13.12 21.99 -0.97
CA VAL A 165 12.65 20.59 -1.03
C VAL A 165 12.70 20.07 -2.46
N GLN A 166 12.24 20.85 -3.43
CA GLN A 166 12.27 20.46 -4.85
C GLN A 166 13.70 20.23 -5.37
N GLN A 167 14.64 21.08 -4.96
CA GLN A 167 16.04 20.95 -5.35
C GLN A 167 16.75 19.76 -4.69
N LEU A 168 16.44 19.46 -3.42
CA LEU A 168 17.09 18.38 -2.69
C LEU A 168 16.52 17.01 -3.00
N LEU A 169 15.21 16.91 -3.25
CA LEU A 169 14.50 15.63 -3.38
C LEU A 169 14.04 15.35 -4.82
N GLU A 170 14.26 16.29 -5.75
CA GLU A 170 13.83 16.18 -7.16
C GLU A 170 12.34 15.80 -7.29
N VAL A 171 11.48 16.46 -6.50
CA VAL A 171 10.04 16.19 -6.45
C VAL A 171 9.23 17.33 -7.08
N ASP A 172 8.19 16.97 -7.84
CA ASP A 172 7.33 17.93 -8.56
C ASP A 172 5.97 18.17 -7.88
N GLN A 173 5.47 17.21 -7.07
CA GLN A 173 4.16 17.30 -6.42
C GLN A 173 4.21 18.09 -5.10
N VAL A 174 4.90 19.22 -5.10
CA VAL A 174 4.98 20.12 -3.95
C VAL A 174 4.64 21.53 -4.39
N ALA A 175 3.68 22.18 -3.74
CA ALA A 175 3.27 23.55 -4.01
C ALA A 175 3.40 24.43 -2.78
N ALA A 176 3.60 25.73 -3.00
CA ALA A 176 3.72 26.73 -1.95
C ALA A 176 2.57 27.74 -2.02
N VAL A 177 2.05 28.12 -0.86
CA VAL A 177 1.10 29.23 -0.70
C VAL A 177 1.67 30.22 0.30
N ASP A 178 2.24 31.31 -0.21
CA ASP A 178 2.66 32.42 0.63
C ASP A 178 1.44 33.30 0.96
N MET A 179 1.27 33.61 2.23
CA MET A 179 0.16 34.39 2.75
C MET A 179 0.67 35.64 3.45
N PRO A 180 0.78 36.79 2.75
CA PRO A 180 1.04 38.05 3.37
C PRO A 180 0.05 38.32 4.54
N LEU A 181 0.50 39.00 5.59
CA LEU A 181 -0.31 39.21 6.80
C LEU A 181 -1.60 40.04 6.58
N ASP A 182 -1.68 40.75 5.48
CA ASP A 182 -2.85 41.52 5.03
C ASP A 182 -3.78 40.72 4.10
N MET A 183 -3.45 39.47 3.78
CA MET A 183 -4.27 38.61 2.90
C MET A 183 -5.57 38.21 3.61
N PRO A 184 -6.75 38.46 3.00
CA PRO A 184 -8.02 38.01 3.55
C PRO A 184 -8.08 36.45 3.65
N PRO A 185 -8.66 35.89 4.74
CA PRO A 185 -8.76 34.44 4.93
C PRO A 185 -9.42 33.70 3.75
N THR A 186 -10.45 34.28 3.13
CA THR A 186 -11.14 33.71 1.98
C THR A 186 -10.26 33.63 0.74
N VAL A 187 -9.32 34.55 0.55
CA VAL A 187 -8.35 34.53 -0.53
C VAL A 187 -7.29 33.47 -0.27
N ALA A 188 -6.83 33.35 0.99
CA ALA A 188 -5.88 32.35 1.42
C ALA A 188 -6.46 30.93 1.19
N LEU A 189 -7.70 30.69 1.63
CA LEU A 189 -8.40 29.41 1.44
C LEU A 189 -8.45 29.04 -0.04
N LYS A 190 -8.91 29.95 -0.90
CA LYS A 190 -9.01 29.70 -2.34
C LYS A 190 -7.66 29.34 -2.98
N LYS A 191 -6.58 30.00 -2.60
CA LYS A 191 -5.22 29.68 -3.08
C LYS A 191 -4.75 28.31 -2.62
N ILE A 192 -5.09 27.93 -1.37
CA ILE A 192 -4.77 26.60 -0.84
C ILE A 192 -5.53 25.53 -1.63
N GLU A 193 -6.84 25.72 -1.87
CA GLU A 193 -7.67 24.81 -2.66
C GLU A 193 -7.13 24.62 -4.09
N GLU A 194 -6.82 25.72 -4.78
CA GLU A 194 -6.21 25.68 -6.11
C GLU A 194 -4.88 24.92 -6.11
N SER A 195 -4.05 25.10 -5.08
CA SER A 195 -2.77 24.40 -4.93
C SER A 195 -2.96 22.92 -4.61
N VAL A 196 -3.94 22.56 -3.77
CA VAL A 196 -4.31 21.18 -3.46
C VAL A 196 -4.76 20.46 -4.74
N GLN A 197 -5.64 21.08 -5.53
CA GLN A 197 -6.09 20.53 -6.80
C GLN A 197 -4.94 20.33 -7.80
N ALA A 198 -4.00 21.28 -7.84
CA ALA A 198 -2.87 21.23 -8.78
C ALA A 198 -1.87 20.09 -8.49
N VAL A 199 -1.68 19.72 -7.20
CA VAL A 199 -0.72 18.66 -6.81
C VAL A 199 -1.40 17.32 -6.54
N ASN A 200 -2.74 17.26 -6.51
CA ASN A 200 -3.49 16.03 -6.28
C ASN A 200 -3.63 15.25 -7.61
N ASP A 201 -2.98 14.12 -7.67
CA ASP A 201 -3.11 13.18 -8.79
C ASP A 201 -3.93 11.92 -8.43
N GLY A 202 -4.75 12.01 -7.38
CA GLY A 202 -5.63 10.93 -6.92
C GLY A 202 -5.13 10.14 -5.71
N SER A 203 -3.91 10.45 -5.21
CA SER A 203 -3.34 9.79 -4.02
C SER A 203 -3.51 10.60 -2.73
N GLY A 204 -4.16 11.75 -2.82
CA GLY A 204 -4.35 12.67 -1.71
C GLY A 204 -3.24 13.72 -1.58
N VAL A 205 -3.46 14.69 -0.70
CA VAL A 205 -2.56 15.81 -0.46
C VAL A 205 -2.35 16.03 1.04
N ILE A 206 -1.11 16.27 1.43
CA ILE A 206 -0.74 16.70 2.78
C ILE A 206 -0.63 18.22 2.79
N LEU A 207 -1.42 18.89 3.63
CA LEU A 207 -1.32 20.33 3.86
C LEU A 207 -0.49 20.60 5.11
N LEU A 208 0.64 21.30 4.94
CA LEU A 208 1.49 21.76 6.02
C LEU A 208 1.24 23.25 6.26
N VAL A 209 0.92 23.63 7.50
CA VAL A 209 0.59 25.00 7.87
C VAL A 209 1.47 25.47 9.04
N ASP A 210 1.87 26.72 9.04
CA ASP A 210 2.70 27.32 10.09
C ASP A 210 1.91 27.76 11.32
N MET A 211 0.59 27.97 11.20
CA MET A 211 -0.27 28.41 12.31
C MET A 211 -1.55 27.57 12.41
N GLY A 212 -1.95 27.26 13.64
CA GLY A 212 -3.13 26.42 13.92
C GLY A 212 -4.46 27.03 13.45
N SER A 213 -4.56 28.33 13.20
CA SER A 213 -5.74 28.96 12.60
C SER A 213 -6.04 28.46 11.19
N LEU A 214 -5.02 28.04 10.44
CA LEU A 214 -5.18 27.47 9.11
C LEU A 214 -5.61 25.99 9.15
N ALA A 215 -5.38 25.30 10.25
CA ALA A 215 -5.85 23.94 10.43
C ALA A 215 -7.39 23.84 10.44
N THR A 216 -8.09 24.94 10.76
CA THR A 216 -9.57 24.99 10.70
C THR A 216 -10.10 24.92 9.26
N PHE A 217 -9.30 25.29 8.27
CA PHE A 217 -9.67 25.19 6.85
C PHE A 217 -9.71 23.74 6.32
N ASN A 218 -9.11 22.82 7.04
CA ASN A 218 -9.07 21.41 6.61
C ASN A 218 -10.46 20.85 6.33
N ASN A 219 -11.46 21.15 7.16
CA ASN A 219 -12.82 20.67 6.99
C ASN A 219 -13.54 21.29 5.77
N GLU A 220 -13.20 22.54 5.41
CA GLU A 220 -13.75 23.20 4.23
C GLU A 220 -13.10 22.67 2.96
N ILE A 221 -11.77 22.51 2.97
CA ILE A 221 -11.01 21.96 1.85
C ILE A 221 -11.44 20.52 1.54
N GLN A 222 -11.63 19.68 2.55
CA GLN A 222 -12.11 18.30 2.36
C GLN A 222 -13.51 18.22 1.76
N ARG A 223 -14.37 19.19 2.04
CA ARG A 223 -15.72 19.23 1.44
C ARG A 223 -15.72 19.58 -0.03
N GLU A 224 -14.77 20.40 -0.48
CA GLU A 224 -14.72 20.92 -1.86
C GLU A 224 -13.79 20.14 -2.77
N THR A 225 -12.79 19.44 -2.20
CA THR A 225 -11.81 18.68 -3.00
C THR A 225 -12.03 17.16 -2.99
N GLY A 226 -12.97 16.63 -2.18
CA GLY A 226 -13.42 15.23 -2.13
C GLY A 226 -12.47 14.34 -1.34
#